data_d24d67692655754f82a8b51e6837300d
#
_entry.id   d24d67692655754f82a8b51e6837300d
#
_cell.length_a   1.000
_cell.length_b   1.000
_cell.length_c   1.000
_cell.angle_alpha   90.00
_cell.angle_beta   90.00
_cell.angle_gamma   90.00
#
_symmetry.space_group_name_H-M   'P 1'
#
loop_
_entity.id
_entity.type
_entity.pdbx_description
1 polymer ?
#
loop_
_entity_poly.entity_id
_entity_poly.type
_entity_poly.pdbx_seq_one_letter_code
_entity_poly.pdbx_strand_id
1 'polypeptide(L)'
;MSDTDLVFKALADPSRRKLLDLLNANDGQTLGDLCRHLDMTRQAVTQHLDILAAANLVAPIWRGREKLHFLNPVPLQEIYDRWISRFERSRIKAMRDLKRRLEGTHG
;
A
#
# COMPACT_ATOMS: atom_id res chain seq x y z
N MET A 1 -17.22 -9.70 -2.58
CA MET A 1 -15.76 -9.60 -2.35
C MET A 1 -15.52 -9.21 -0.90
N SER A 2 -14.67 -9.92 -0.18
CA SER A 2 -14.34 -9.55 1.21
C SER A 2 -13.51 -8.27 1.26
N ASP A 3 -13.44 -7.63 2.43
CA ASP A 3 -12.60 -6.45 2.63
C ASP A 3 -11.13 -6.75 2.34
N THR A 4 -10.67 -7.94 2.73
CA THR A 4 -9.29 -8.37 2.45
C THR A 4 -9.03 -8.52 0.95
N ASP A 5 -9.99 -9.05 0.20
CA ASP A 5 -9.86 -9.17 -1.26
C ASP A 5 -9.76 -7.80 -1.93
N LEU A 6 -10.51 -6.82 -1.47
CA LEU A 6 -10.42 -5.45 -1.96
C LEU A 6 -9.04 -4.85 -1.72
N VAL A 7 -8.43 -5.13 -0.57
CA VAL A 7 -7.07 -4.69 -0.25
C VAL A 7 -6.07 -5.30 -1.22
N PHE A 8 -6.11 -6.60 -1.43
CA PHE A 8 -5.19 -7.27 -2.36
C PHE A 8 -5.36 -6.78 -3.79
N LYS A 9 -6.60 -6.59 -4.22
CA LYS A 9 -6.89 -6.04 -5.55
C LYS A 9 -6.31 -4.63 -5.70
N ALA A 10 -6.48 -3.78 -4.69
CA ALA A 10 -5.91 -2.43 -4.71
C ALA A 10 -4.39 -2.44 -4.77
N LEU A 11 -3.74 -3.35 -4.02
CA LEU A 11 -2.29 -3.47 -3.98
C LEU A 11 -1.69 -4.13 -5.23
N ALA A 12 -2.49 -4.74 -6.07
CA ALA A 12 -1.99 -5.45 -7.25
C ALA A 12 -1.47 -4.52 -8.35
N ASP A 13 -1.80 -3.24 -8.31
CA ASP A 13 -1.39 -2.27 -9.32
C ASP A 13 -0.19 -1.44 -8.84
N PRO A 14 0.89 -1.33 -9.64
CA PRO A 14 2.08 -0.58 -9.22
C PRO A 14 1.83 0.90 -9.02
N SER A 15 0.93 1.52 -9.78
CA SER A 15 0.59 2.94 -9.60
C SER A 15 -0.10 3.19 -8.27
N ARG A 16 -0.96 2.28 -7.86
CA ARG A 16 -1.62 2.38 -6.54
C ARG A 16 -0.63 2.19 -5.41
N ARG A 17 0.31 1.25 -5.53
CA ARG A 17 1.38 1.10 -4.54
C ARG A 17 2.25 2.35 -4.45
N LYS A 18 2.54 2.99 -5.59
CA LYS A 18 3.29 4.26 -5.60
C LYS A 18 2.54 5.37 -4.89
N LEU A 19 1.22 5.45 -5.07
CA LEU A 19 0.40 6.42 -4.33
C LEU A 19 0.48 6.20 -2.82
N LEU A 20 0.44 4.94 -2.37
CA LEU A 20 0.60 4.64 -0.94
C LEU A 20 1.98 5.03 -0.44
N ASP A 21 3.03 4.79 -1.22
CA ASP A 21 4.38 5.21 -0.86
C ASP A 21 4.50 6.73 -0.74
N LEU A 22 3.87 7.47 -1.67
CA LEU A 22 3.87 8.93 -1.63
C LEU A 22 3.15 9.47 -0.39
N LEU A 23 2.03 8.86 -0.01
CA LEU A 23 1.29 9.24 1.20
C LEU A 23 2.04 8.83 2.47
N ASN A 24 2.72 7.69 2.45
CA ASN A 24 3.54 7.28 3.59
C ASN A 24 4.71 8.23 3.83
N ALA A 25 5.29 8.76 2.76
CA ALA A 25 6.37 9.74 2.86
C ALA A 25 5.86 11.12 3.32
N ASN A 26 4.68 11.53 2.87
CA ASN A 26 4.09 12.82 3.19
C ASN A 26 2.56 12.71 3.15
N ASP A 27 1.95 12.51 4.30
CA ASP A 27 0.51 12.31 4.44
C ASP A 27 -0.27 13.62 4.26
N GLY A 28 -1.56 13.51 3.93
CA GLY A 28 -2.42 14.68 3.79
C GLY A 28 -2.21 15.46 2.50
N GLN A 29 -1.97 14.78 1.40
CA GLN A 29 -1.76 15.40 0.10
C GLN A 29 -3.06 15.57 -0.69
N THR A 30 -3.14 16.65 -1.46
CA THR A 30 -4.22 16.88 -2.42
C THR A 30 -3.99 16.03 -3.68
N LEU A 31 -5.03 15.92 -4.51
CA LEU A 31 -4.90 15.31 -5.83
C LEU A 31 -3.80 15.97 -6.66
N GLY A 32 -3.74 17.30 -6.64
CA GLY A 32 -2.72 18.06 -7.37
C GLY A 32 -1.31 17.73 -6.92
N ASP A 33 -1.10 17.60 -5.59
CA ASP A 33 0.20 17.23 -5.03
C ASP A 33 0.62 15.84 -5.52
N LEU A 34 -0.29 14.87 -5.48
CA LEU A 34 -0.01 13.51 -5.91
C LEU A 34 0.28 13.42 -7.40
N CYS A 35 -0.45 14.16 -8.23
CA CYS A 35 -0.26 14.18 -9.68
C CYS A 35 1.13 14.65 -10.10
N ARG A 36 1.78 15.51 -9.31
CA ARG A 36 3.13 15.99 -9.61
C ARG A 36 4.18 14.89 -9.62
N HIS A 37 3.92 13.78 -8.93
CA HIS A 37 4.86 12.68 -8.78
C HIS A 37 4.54 11.49 -9.68
N LEU A 38 3.49 11.61 -10.49
CA LEU A 38 3.00 10.52 -11.32
C LEU A 38 2.89 10.95 -12.77
N ASP A 39 3.35 10.10 -13.67
CA ASP A 39 3.24 10.32 -15.11
C ASP A 39 1.94 9.70 -15.63
N MET A 40 0.83 10.30 -15.24
CA MET A 40 -0.49 9.87 -15.68
C MET A 40 -1.49 11.02 -15.55
N THR A 41 -2.63 10.87 -16.21
CA THR A 41 -3.67 11.89 -16.19
C THR A 41 -4.26 12.04 -14.80
N ARG A 42 -4.78 13.22 -14.54
CA ARG A 42 -5.48 13.55 -13.31
C ARG A 42 -6.66 12.60 -13.07
N GLN A 43 -7.38 12.27 -14.15
CA GLN A 43 -8.51 11.33 -14.10
C GLN A 43 -8.04 9.93 -13.70
N ALA A 44 -6.92 9.47 -14.23
CA ALA A 44 -6.37 8.15 -13.88
C ALA A 44 -5.96 8.10 -12.40
N VAL A 45 -5.32 9.15 -11.89
CA VAL A 45 -4.95 9.25 -10.47
C VAL A 45 -6.21 9.21 -9.59
N THR A 46 -7.25 9.94 -9.97
CA THR A 46 -8.53 9.93 -9.26
C THR A 46 -9.13 8.53 -9.18
N GLN A 47 -9.12 7.79 -10.30
CA GLN A 47 -9.63 6.42 -10.33
C GLN A 47 -8.84 5.50 -9.42
N HIS A 48 -7.51 5.62 -9.39
CA HIS A 48 -6.67 4.85 -8.47
C HIS A 48 -6.95 5.19 -7.02
N LEU A 49 -7.12 6.46 -6.70
CA LEU A 49 -7.46 6.90 -5.34
C LEU A 49 -8.83 6.37 -4.91
N ASP A 50 -9.80 6.33 -5.82
CA ASP A 50 -11.13 5.79 -5.52
C ASP A 50 -11.06 4.29 -5.18
N ILE A 51 -10.25 3.53 -5.89
CA ILE A 51 -10.04 2.11 -5.61
C ILE A 51 -9.36 1.92 -4.25
N LEU A 52 -8.36 2.73 -3.94
CA LEU A 52 -7.68 2.69 -2.65
C LEU A 52 -8.63 3.09 -1.51
N ALA A 53 -9.49 4.08 -1.71
CA ALA A 53 -10.48 4.49 -0.72
C ALA A 53 -11.53 3.40 -0.50
N ALA A 54 -11.99 2.74 -1.56
CA ALA A 54 -12.93 1.63 -1.46
C ALA A 54 -12.35 0.44 -0.68
N ALA A 55 -11.03 0.24 -0.76
CA ALA A 55 -10.31 -0.77 0.02
C ALA A 55 -9.96 -0.29 1.44
N ASN A 56 -10.36 0.92 1.80
CA ASN A 56 -10.07 1.56 3.09
C ASN A 56 -8.56 1.77 3.35
N LEU A 57 -7.77 1.82 2.29
CA LEU A 57 -6.31 2.09 2.37
C LEU A 57 -5.99 3.58 2.34
N VAL A 58 -6.91 4.38 1.82
CA VAL A 58 -6.82 5.84 1.78
C VAL A 58 -8.08 6.42 2.41
N ALA A 59 -7.89 7.39 3.30
CA ALA A 59 -8.97 8.13 3.93
C ALA A 59 -8.97 9.56 3.38
N PRO A 60 -9.93 9.91 2.51
CA PRO A 60 -10.07 11.30 2.05
C PRO A 60 -10.77 12.13 3.10
N ILE A 61 -10.20 13.29 3.42
CA ILE A 61 -10.74 14.21 4.41
C ILE A 61 -10.80 15.61 3.81
N TRP A 62 -11.95 16.24 3.90
CA TRP A 62 -12.13 17.61 3.44
C TRP A 62 -11.65 18.61 4.49
N ARG A 63 -10.81 19.53 4.04
CA ARG A 63 -10.36 20.67 4.83
C ARG A 63 -10.66 21.94 4.03
N GLY A 64 -11.75 22.60 4.39
CA GLY A 64 -12.27 23.69 3.58
C GLY A 64 -12.69 23.19 2.21
N ARG A 65 -12.12 23.73 1.14
CA ARG A 65 -12.38 23.31 -0.23
C ARG A 65 -11.42 22.25 -0.76
N GLU A 66 -10.43 21.89 0.05
CA GLU A 66 -9.42 20.93 -0.32
C GLU A 66 -9.75 19.55 0.22
N LYS A 67 -9.60 18.55 -0.66
CA LYS A 67 -9.69 17.15 -0.28
C LYS A 67 -8.28 16.62 -0.07
N LEU A 68 -7.97 16.27 1.17
CA LEU A 68 -6.67 15.73 1.55
C LEU A 68 -6.76 14.21 1.65
N HIS A 69 -5.72 13.53 1.20
CA HIS A 69 -5.66 12.08 1.21
C HIS A 69 -4.68 11.60 2.26
N PHE A 70 -5.13 10.67 3.09
CA PHE A 70 -4.32 10.09 4.17
C PHE A 70 -4.20 8.59 3.98
N LEU A 71 -3.01 8.07 4.23
CA LEU A 71 -2.81 6.63 4.27
C LEU A 71 -3.51 6.07 5.53
N ASN A 72 -4.32 5.04 5.35
CA ASN A 72 -4.87 4.29 6.46
C ASN A 72 -4.17 2.93 6.55
N PRO A 73 -3.29 2.72 7.52
CA PRO A 73 -2.54 1.47 7.61
C PRO A 73 -3.33 0.30 8.22
N VAL A 74 -4.53 0.55 8.74
CA VAL A 74 -5.30 -0.48 9.46
C VAL A 74 -5.51 -1.76 8.63
N PRO A 75 -5.94 -1.71 7.36
CA PRO A 75 -6.09 -2.93 6.58
C PRO A 75 -4.78 -3.70 6.37
N LEU A 76 -3.66 -2.99 6.29
CA LEU A 76 -2.33 -3.62 6.18
C LEU A 76 -1.93 -4.28 7.49
N GLN A 77 -2.24 -3.65 8.63
CA GLN A 77 -2.00 -4.22 9.95
C GLN A 77 -2.80 -5.52 10.15
N GLU A 78 -4.03 -5.55 9.68
CA GLU A 78 -4.87 -6.75 9.76
C GLU A 78 -4.28 -7.92 8.96
N ILE A 79 -3.73 -7.64 7.78
CA ILE A 79 -3.02 -8.64 6.98
C ILE A 79 -1.79 -9.14 7.72
N TYR A 80 -1.01 -8.22 8.27
CA TYR A 80 0.18 -8.53 9.07
C TYR A 80 -0.16 -9.43 10.25
N ASP A 81 -1.19 -9.07 11.01
CA ASP A 81 -1.62 -9.82 12.19
C ASP A 81 -2.07 -11.23 11.81
N ARG A 82 -2.70 -11.37 10.66
CA ARG A 82 -3.23 -12.67 10.23
C ARG A 82 -2.15 -13.63 9.74
N TRP A 83 -1.15 -13.15 9.00
CA TRP A 83 -0.20 -14.04 8.34
C TRP A 83 1.24 -13.90 8.78
N ILE A 84 1.65 -12.78 9.38
CA ILE A 84 3.05 -12.49 9.65
C ILE A 84 3.38 -12.47 11.14
N SER A 85 2.57 -11.83 11.96
CA SER A 85 2.86 -11.63 13.38
C SER A 85 2.97 -12.92 14.19
N ARG A 86 2.40 -14.03 13.68
CA ARG A 86 2.46 -15.35 14.30
C ARG A 86 3.83 -15.97 14.23
N PHE A 87 4.66 -15.55 13.28
CA PHE A 87 5.97 -16.15 13.06
C PHE A 87 7.01 -15.41 13.90
N GLU A 88 7.81 -16.18 14.61
CA GLU A 88 8.94 -15.62 15.33
C GLU A 88 9.99 -15.09 14.36
N ARG A 89 10.68 -14.03 14.76
CA ARG A 89 11.75 -13.44 13.95
C ARG A 89 12.83 -14.44 13.60
N SER A 90 13.16 -15.33 14.54
CA SER A 90 14.13 -16.40 14.32
C SER A 90 13.71 -17.33 13.19
N ARG A 91 12.43 -17.65 13.08
CA ARG A 91 11.90 -18.51 12.02
C ARG A 91 11.97 -17.83 10.66
N ILE A 92 11.66 -16.55 10.60
CA ILE A 92 11.77 -15.76 9.37
C ILE A 92 13.24 -15.69 8.93
N LYS A 93 14.14 -15.43 9.86
CA LYS A 93 15.59 -15.40 9.61
C LYS A 93 16.09 -16.75 9.13
N ALA A 94 15.69 -17.83 9.79
CA ALA A 94 16.08 -19.18 9.40
C ALA A 94 15.65 -19.51 7.97
N MET A 95 14.45 -19.10 7.56
CA MET A 95 13.97 -19.32 6.20
C MET A 95 14.77 -18.50 5.18
N ARG A 96 15.10 -17.26 5.48
CA ARG A 96 15.94 -16.42 4.64
C ARG A 96 17.34 -17.01 4.45
N ASP A 97 17.93 -17.48 5.55
CA ASP A 97 19.27 -18.07 5.53
C ASP A 97 19.29 -19.38 4.73
N LEU A 98 18.26 -20.21 4.87
CA LEU A 98 18.11 -21.43 4.08
C LEU A 98 18.01 -21.12 2.59
N LYS A 99 17.21 -20.13 2.21
CA LYS A 99 17.06 -19.72 0.82
C LYS A 99 18.40 -19.25 0.24
N ARG A 100 19.15 -18.44 0.97
CA ARG A 100 20.47 -17.97 0.53
C ARG A 100 21.46 -19.13 0.32
N ARG A 101 21.47 -20.12 1.22
CA ARG A 101 22.32 -21.30 1.06
C ARG A 101 21.98 -22.08 -0.18
N LEU A 102 20.69 -22.29 -0.43
CA LEU A 102 20.23 -23.02 -1.61
C LEU A 102 20.58 -22.28 -2.90
N GLU A 103 20.42 -20.96 -2.91
CA GLU A 103 20.78 -20.12 -4.07
C GLU A 103 22.30 -20.06 -4.25
N GLY A 104 23.08 -20.01 -3.16
CA GLY A 104 24.53 -19.94 -3.21
C GLY A 104 25.20 -21.21 -3.71
N THR A 105 24.54 -22.39 -3.61
CA THR A 105 25.09 -23.66 -4.08
C THR A 105 24.94 -23.85 -5.58
N HIS A 106 24.24 -22.98 -6.27
CA HIS A 106 24.05 -23.03 -7.72
C HIS A 106 24.96 -22.09 -8.51
N GLY A 107 25.81 -21.36 -7.78
CA GLY A 107 26.72 -20.39 -8.40
C GLY A 107 27.98 -21.00 -8.95
#